data_d4bd3a56cd2af69e4d8592fd928448ba
#
_entry.id   d4bd3a56cd2af69e4d8592fd928448ba
#
_cell.length_a   1.000
_cell.length_b   1.000
_cell.length_c   1.000
_cell.angle_alpha   90.00
_cell.angle_beta   90.00
_cell.angle_gamma   90.00
#
_symmetry.space_group_name_H-M   'P 1'
#
loop_
_entity.id
_entity.type
_entity.pdbx_description
1 polymer ?
#
loop_
_entity_poly.entity_id
_entity_poly.type
_entity_poly.pdbx_seq_one_letter_code
_entity_poly.pdbx_strand_id
1 'polypeptide(L)'
;EASLNEIASLASRLKELGALYNNNSLLSTTDIASLDAETATISTAIDAIVSGTTFNGVSMLGSSKVTFNAGVTDTGSAITLTTGTVSSVASTTQASEADTAGSSVATEIALSLGEISGGIQSLKARENVAYAASAIMSAAATNSIETDYAAETAKLTKNMMLNKISL
;
A
#
# COMPACT_ATOMS: atom_id res chain seq x y z
N GLU A 1 -1.21 -1.32 -7.04
CA GLU A 1 -0.94 -0.05 -7.75
C GLU A 1 -1.19 -0.19 -9.26
N ALA A 2 -0.64 -1.21 -9.94
CA ALA A 2 -0.83 -1.37 -11.38
C ALA A 2 -2.32 -1.46 -11.76
N SER A 3 -3.10 -2.30 -11.06
CA SER A 3 -4.54 -2.43 -11.28
C SER A 3 -5.29 -1.10 -11.06
N LEU A 4 -4.90 -0.32 -10.05
CA LEU A 4 -5.50 0.99 -9.78
C LEU A 4 -5.21 1.99 -10.90
N ASN A 5 -4.01 1.97 -11.47
CA ASN A 5 -3.64 2.84 -12.59
C ASN A 5 -4.43 2.48 -13.86
N GLU A 6 -4.65 1.19 -14.11
CA GLU A 6 -5.48 0.75 -15.25
C GLU A 6 -6.93 1.17 -15.07
N ILE A 7 -7.50 0.97 -13.88
CA ILE A 7 -8.85 1.43 -13.57
C ILE A 7 -8.95 2.97 -13.70
N ALA A 8 -7.91 3.73 -13.31
CA ALA A 8 -7.88 5.18 -13.48
C ALA A 8 -7.97 5.61 -14.96
N SER A 9 -7.28 4.88 -15.83
CA SER A 9 -7.36 5.11 -17.28
C SER A 9 -8.77 4.87 -17.81
N LEU A 10 -9.40 3.75 -17.42
CA LEU A 10 -10.76 3.41 -17.79
C LEU A 10 -11.79 4.40 -17.22
N ALA A 11 -11.62 4.86 -15.98
CA ALA A 11 -12.45 5.87 -15.35
C ALA A 11 -12.35 7.21 -16.10
N SER A 12 -11.16 7.59 -16.56
CA SER A 12 -10.99 8.79 -17.40
C SER A 12 -11.74 8.65 -18.72
N ARG A 13 -11.74 7.46 -19.32
CA ARG A 13 -12.51 7.18 -20.54
C ARG A 13 -14.02 7.26 -20.30
N LEU A 14 -14.51 6.76 -19.17
CA LEU A 14 -15.92 6.93 -18.79
C LEU A 14 -16.32 8.41 -18.70
N LYS A 15 -15.46 9.24 -18.12
CA LYS A 15 -15.71 10.70 -18.05
C LYS A 15 -15.78 11.33 -19.43
N GLU A 16 -14.90 10.93 -20.35
CA GLU A 16 -14.96 11.41 -21.75
C GLU A 16 -16.29 11.04 -22.44
N LEU A 17 -16.73 9.79 -22.23
CA LEU A 17 -18.01 9.34 -22.80
C LEU A 17 -19.19 10.12 -22.23
N GLY A 18 -19.22 10.35 -20.92
CA GLY A 18 -20.23 11.21 -20.29
C GLY A 18 -20.19 12.65 -20.80
N ALA A 19 -18.99 13.21 -21.00
CA ALA A 19 -18.83 14.55 -21.57
C ALA A 19 -19.34 14.64 -23.03
N LEU A 20 -19.12 13.58 -23.82
CA LEU A 20 -19.69 13.49 -25.17
C LEU A 20 -21.21 13.42 -25.13
N TYR A 21 -21.78 12.63 -24.22
CA TYR A 21 -23.22 12.50 -24.04
C TYR A 21 -23.88 13.82 -23.59
N ASN A 22 -23.18 14.69 -22.88
CA ASN A 22 -23.72 16.00 -22.49
C ASN A 22 -24.15 16.89 -23.73
N ASN A 23 -23.65 16.54 -24.91
CA ASN A 23 -24.06 17.14 -26.18
C ASN A 23 -25.06 16.26 -26.99
N ASN A 24 -25.85 15.43 -26.30
CA ASN A 24 -26.73 14.43 -26.90
C ASN A 24 -27.75 15.00 -27.89
N SER A 25 -28.12 16.28 -27.77
CA SER A 25 -28.99 16.97 -28.74
C SER A 25 -28.41 17.06 -30.16
N LEU A 26 -27.08 16.87 -30.29
CA LEU A 26 -26.36 16.88 -31.57
C LEU A 26 -26.03 15.45 -32.06
N LEU A 27 -26.35 14.43 -31.27
CA LEU A 27 -26.06 13.02 -31.57
C LEU A 27 -27.31 12.33 -32.15
N SER A 28 -27.08 11.41 -33.08
CA SER A 28 -28.14 10.51 -33.52
C SER A 28 -28.41 9.42 -32.46
N THR A 29 -29.54 8.74 -32.57
CA THR A 29 -29.87 7.60 -31.71
C THR A 29 -28.85 6.46 -31.85
N THR A 30 -28.22 6.29 -33.00
CA THR A 30 -27.16 5.29 -33.25
C THR A 30 -25.87 5.69 -32.54
N ASP A 31 -25.52 6.99 -32.53
CA ASP A 31 -24.33 7.48 -31.83
C ASP A 31 -24.48 7.29 -30.32
N ILE A 32 -25.66 7.62 -29.77
CA ILE A 32 -25.98 7.41 -28.35
C ILE A 32 -25.88 5.92 -28.00
N ALA A 33 -26.48 5.04 -28.81
CA ALA A 33 -26.39 3.60 -28.59
C ALA A 33 -24.93 3.07 -28.62
N SER A 34 -24.08 3.68 -29.43
CA SER A 34 -22.66 3.35 -29.51
C SER A 34 -21.92 3.80 -28.25
N LEU A 35 -22.20 5.00 -27.74
CA LEU A 35 -21.66 5.50 -26.47
C LEU A 35 -22.11 4.62 -25.29
N ASP A 36 -23.36 4.22 -25.26
CA ASP A 36 -23.90 3.32 -24.21
C ASP A 36 -23.19 1.95 -24.23
N ALA A 37 -23.00 1.37 -25.42
CA ALA A 37 -22.31 0.10 -25.58
C ALA A 37 -20.84 0.18 -25.11
N GLU A 38 -20.13 1.27 -25.43
CA GLU A 38 -18.78 1.50 -24.97
C GLU A 38 -18.74 1.67 -23.44
N THR A 39 -19.67 2.47 -22.89
CA THR A 39 -19.80 2.67 -21.43
C THR A 39 -20.01 1.35 -20.70
N ALA A 40 -20.93 0.51 -21.16
CA ALA A 40 -21.19 -0.78 -20.55
C ALA A 40 -19.96 -1.71 -20.60
N THR A 41 -19.22 -1.68 -21.71
CA THR A 41 -18.01 -2.49 -21.88
C THR A 41 -16.91 -2.05 -20.90
N ILE A 42 -16.66 -0.74 -20.77
CA ILE A 42 -15.66 -0.19 -19.87
C ILE A 42 -16.05 -0.45 -18.41
N SER A 43 -17.31 -0.26 -18.04
CA SER A 43 -17.80 -0.55 -16.69
C SER A 43 -17.59 -2.02 -16.31
N THR A 44 -17.88 -2.93 -17.24
CA THR A 44 -17.61 -4.35 -17.05
C THR A 44 -16.11 -4.64 -16.90
N ALA A 45 -15.26 -3.98 -17.67
CA ALA A 45 -13.82 -4.14 -17.60
C ALA A 45 -13.27 -3.66 -16.25
N ILE A 46 -13.76 -2.52 -15.73
CA ILE A 46 -13.39 -2.04 -14.39
C ILE A 46 -13.72 -3.08 -13.32
N ASP A 47 -14.95 -3.60 -13.33
CA ASP A 47 -15.39 -4.59 -12.36
C ASP A 47 -14.62 -5.93 -12.48
N ALA A 48 -14.26 -6.32 -13.70
CA ALA A 48 -13.41 -7.47 -13.92
C ALA A 48 -12.00 -7.31 -13.31
N ILE A 49 -11.41 -6.11 -13.44
CA ILE A 49 -10.12 -5.81 -12.82
C ILE A 49 -10.24 -5.77 -11.30
N VAL A 50 -11.29 -5.15 -10.76
CA VAL A 50 -11.54 -5.11 -9.30
C VAL A 50 -11.68 -6.52 -8.74
N SER A 51 -12.51 -7.35 -9.33
CA SER A 51 -12.75 -8.72 -8.87
C SER A 51 -11.55 -9.65 -9.11
N GLY A 52 -10.82 -9.44 -10.20
CA GLY A 52 -9.63 -10.22 -10.56
C GLY A 52 -8.38 -9.84 -9.77
N THR A 53 -8.36 -8.68 -9.10
CA THR A 53 -7.22 -8.26 -8.29
C THR A 53 -7.24 -8.96 -6.95
N THR A 54 -6.68 -10.16 -6.90
CA THR A 54 -6.65 -11.00 -5.71
C THR A 54 -5.22 -11.31 -5.28
N PHE A 55 -5.02 -11.52 -3.99
CA PHE A 55 -3.79 -12.04 -3.42
C PHE A 55 -4.13 -13.20 -2.48
N ASN A 56 -3.56 -14.38 -2.74
CA ASN A 56 -3.84 -15.60 -1.98
C ASN A 56 -5.36 -15.89 -1.81
N GLY A 57 -6.14 -15.66 -2.88
CA GLY A 57 -7.60 -15.85 -2.86
C GLY A 57 -8.41 -14.75 -2.17
N VAL A 58 -7.77 -13.72 -1.63
CA VAL A 58 -8.44 -12.58 -1.00
C VAL A 58 -8.47 -11.41 -2.00
N SER A 59 -9.65 -10.82 -2.22
CA SER A 59 -9.78 -9.63 -3.07
C SER A 59 -9.06 -8.44 -2.44
N MET A 60 -8.19 -7.80 -3.23
CA MET A 60 -7.41 -6.64 -2.78
C MET A 60 -8.10 -5.32 -3.06
N LEU A 61 -9.03 -5.31 -3.99
CA LEU A 61 -9.86 -4.18 -4.37
C LEU A 61 -11.31 -4.62 -4.28
N GLY A 62 -12.18 -3.77 -3.81
CA GLY A 62 -13.60 -4.10 -3.65
C GLY A 62 -14.26 -3.13 -2.68
N SER A 63 -15.47 -3.44 -2.23
CA SER A 63 -16.22 -2.57 -1.31
C SER A 63 -15.66 -2.53 0.12
N SER A 64 -14.74 -3.43 0.47
CA SER A 64 -14.16 -3.52 1.82
C SER A 64 -12.63 -3.48 1.75
N LYS A 65 -12.05 -2.70 2.66
CA LYS A 65 -10.59 -2.62 2.80
C LYS A 65 -10.04 -3.90 3.44
N VAL A 66 -8.92 -4.37 2.92
CA VAL A 66 -8.16 -5.47 3.52
C VAL A 66 -6.98 -4.88 4.29
N THR A 67 -6.82 -5.31 5.53
CA THR A 67 -5.73 -4.86 6.40
C THR A 67 -4.75 -6.00 6.61
N PHE A 68 -3.47 -5.75 6.34
CA PHE A 68 -2.39 -6.69 6.55
C PHE A 68 -1.60 -6.31 7.81
N ASN A 69 -1.29 -7.30 8.62
CA ASN A 69 -0.34 -7.14 9.70
C ASN A 69 1.08 -7.37 9.14
N ALA A 70 1.84 -6.29 9.00
CA ALA A 70 3.21 -6.33 8.49
C ALA A 70 4.25 -6.62 9.59
N GLY A 71 3.84 -6.68 10.85
CA GLY A 71 4.68 -6.93 12.00
C GLY A 71 4.06 -6.39 13.29
N VAL A 72 4.84 -6.43 14.35
CA VAL A 72 4.47 -5.86 15.65
C VAL A 72 5.52 -4.84 16.08
N THR A 73 5.10 -3.82 16.81
CA THR A 73 6.01 -2.89 17.48
C THR A 73 6.63 -3.56 18.72
N ASP A 74 7.64 -2.95 19.31
CA ASP A 74 8.22 -3.33 20.60
C ASP A 74 7.18 -3.41 21.73
N THR A 75 6.10 -2.63 21.61
CA THR A 75 4.96 -2.64 22.54
C THR A 75 3.88 -3.66 22.19
N GLY A 76 4.10 -4.49 21.16
CA GLY A 76 3.15 -5.52 20.73
C GLY A 76 2.01 -5.02 19.84
N SER A 77 1.99 -3.75 19.45
CA SER A 77 0.97 -3.21 18.55
C SER A 77 1.22 -3.67 17.11
N ALA A 78 0.16 -4.07 16.40
CA ALA A 78 0.28 -4.47 15.01
C ALA A 78 0.68 -3.29 14.10
N ILE A 79 1.59 -3.55 13.19
CA ILE A 79 1.92 -2.65 12.08
C ILE A 79 1.05 -3.07 10.91
N THR A 80 0.14 -2.22 10.48
CA THR A 80 -0.87 -2.54 9.47
C THR A 80 -0.65 -1.78 8.18
N LEU A 81 -0.90 -2.45 7.06
CA LEU A 81 -1.06 -1.86 5.74
C LEU A 81 -2.49 -2.13 5.27
N THR A 82 -3.18 -1.10 4.83
CA THR A 82 -4.56 -1.21 4.37
C THR A 82 -4.61 -1.03 2.85
N THR A 83 -5.39 -1.88 2.18
CA THR A 83 -5.67 -1.73 0.75
C THR A 83 -6.72 -0.65 0.52
N GLY A 84 -6.80 -0.16 -0.72
CA GLY A 84 -7.88 0.71 -1.15
C GLY A 84 -9.20 -0.03 -1.42
N THR A 85 -10.22 0.75 -1.70
CA THR A 85 -11.52 0.26 -2.17
C THR A 85 -11.85 0.89 -3.51
N VAL A 86 -12.50 0.13 -4.39
CA VAL A 86 -13.11 0.60 -5.63
C VAL A 86 -14.51 0.00 -5.71
N SER A 87 -15.51 0.87 -5.75
CA SER A 87 -16.90 0.43 -5.84
C SER A 87 -17.21 -0.12 -7.24
N SER A 88 -18.12 -1.10 -7.31
CA SER A 88 -18.61 -1.62 -8.59
C SER A 88 -19.32 -0.55 -9.40
N VAL A 89 -19.06 -0.53 -10.68
CA VAL A 89 -19.74 0.31 -11.68
C VAL A 89 -20.48 -0.51 -12.74
N ALA A 90 -20.69 -1.81 -12.48
CA ALA A 90 -21.36 -2.72 -13.40
C ALA A 90 -22.77 -2.27 -13.81
N SER A 91 -23.45 -1.49 -12.97
CA SER A 91 -24.76 -0.92 -13.28
C SER A 91 -24.70 0.27 -14.23
N THR A 92 -23.52 0.83 -14.50
CA THR A 92 -23.34 1.96 -15.41
C THR A 92 -23.33 1.44 -16.84
N THR A 93 -24.49 1.43 -17.48
CA THR A 93 -24.68 0.91 -18.84
C THR A 93 -25.02 2.00 -19.85
N GLN A 94 -25.20 3.25 -19.41
CA GLN A 94 -25.57 4.39 -20.23
C GLN A 94 -24.53 5.51 -20.14
N ALA A 95 -24.23 6.13 -21.23
CA ALA A 95 -23.31 7.26 -21.33
C ALA A 95 -23.76 8.49 -20.49
N SER A 96 -25.04 8.61 -20.21
CA SER A 96 -25.60 9.63 -19.31
C SER A 96 -25.11 9.56 -17.87
N GLU A 97 -24.70 8.37 -17.44
CA GLU A 97 -24.21 8.10 -16.07
C GLU A 97 -22.67 8.02 -16.01
N ALA A 98 -22.02 7.93 -17.17
CA ALA A 98 -20.60 7.62 -17.30
C ALA A 98 -19.69 8.66 -16.63
N ASP A 99 -20.00 9.96 -16.73
CA ASP A 99 -19.21 11.01 -16.09
C ASP A 99 -19.25 10.90 -14.56
N THR A 100 -20.43 10.66 -13.99
CA THR A 100 -20.62 10.49 -12.56
C THR A 100 -19.88 9.23 -12.06
N ALA A 101 -20.05 8.11 -12.75
CA ALA A 101 -19.37 6.85 -12.40
C ALA A 101 -17.85 6.98 -12.51
N GLY A 102 -17.35 7.55 -13.59
CA GLY A 102 -15.91 7.78 -13.79
C GLY A 102 -15.30 8.72 -12.75
N SER A 103 -16.05 9.78 -12.36
CA SER A 103 -15.59 10.70 -11.31
C SER A 103 -15.56 10.05 -9.94
N SER A 104 -16.53 9.22 -9.60
CA SER A 104 -16.59 8.46 -8.36
C SER A 104 -15.41 7.50 -8.25
N VAL A 105 -15.20 6.68 -9.28
CA VAL A 105 -14.08 5.74 -9.36
C VAL A 105 -12.74 6.46 -9.27
N ALA A 106 -12.55 7.56 -9.99
CA ALA A 106 -11.32 8.34 -9.96
C ALA A 106 -11.00 8.86 -8.54
N THR A 107 -12.03 9.29 -7.80
CA THR A 107 -11.88 9.74 -6.41
C THR A 107 -11.48 8.58 -5.49
N GLU A 108 -12.12 7.43 -5.63
CA GLU A 108 -11.80 6.23 -4.84
C GLU A 108 -10.38 5.73 -5.12
N ILE A 109 -9.94 5.78 -6.37
CA ILE A 109 -8.56 5.43 -6.74
C ILE A 109 -7.55 6.38 -6.10
N ALA A 110 -7.80 7.69 -6.15
CA ALA A 110 -6.91 8.69 -5.53
C ALA A 110 -6.77 8.45 -4.02
N LEU A 111 -7.87 8.17 -3.32
CA LEU A 111 -7.86 7.80 -1.90
C LEU A 111 -7.09 6.50 -1.67
N SER A 112 -7.34 5.48 -2.47
CA SER A 112 -6.69 4.17 -2.37
C SER A 112 -5.18 4.25 -2.57
N LEU A 113 -4.72 4.99 -3.57
CA LEU A 113 -3.30 5.24 -3.81
C LEU A 113 -2.65 6.01 -2.66
N GLY A 114 -3.37 7.00 -2.11
CA GLY A 114 -2.92 7.76 -0.93
C GLY A 114 -2.74 6.85 0.30
N GLU A 115 -3.69 5.98 0.59
CA GLU A 115 -3.62 5.03 1.70
C GLU A 115 -2.47 4.03 1.53
N ILE A 116 -2.31 3.45 0.34
CA ILE A 116 -1.21 2.53 0.04
C ILE A 116 0.14 3.24 0.17
N SER A 117 0.27 4.43 -0.40
CA SER A 117 1.48 5.23 -0.32
C SER A 117 1.83 5.60 1.14
N GLY A 118 0.85 6.05 1.90
CA GLY A 118 0.99 6.35 3.33
C GLY A 118 1.42 5.12 4.14
N GLY A 119 0.82 3.97 3.86
CA GLY A 119 1.20 2.69 4.46
C GLY A 119 2.65 2.29 4.16
N ILE A 120 3.07 2.40 2.90
CA ILE A 120 4.45 2.12 2.48
C ILE A 120 5.44 3.07 3.18
N GLN A 121 5.13 4.37 3.26
CA GLN A 121 5.98 5.33 3.95
C GLN A 121 6.08 5.04 5.46
N SER A 122 4.97 4.64 6.09
CA SER A 122 4.97 4.21 7.49
C SER A 122 5.85 2.99 7.72
N LEU A 123 5.78 1.99 6.83
CA LEU A 123 6.63 0.79 6.89
C LEU A 123 8.11 1.14 6.72
N LYS A 124 8.45 1.99 5.75
CA LYS A 124 9.82 2.47 5.54
C LYS A 124 10.38 3.22 6.75
N ALA A 125 9.57 4.10 7.37
CA ALA A 125 9.98 4.81 8.56
C ALA A 125 10.31 3.85 9.72
N ARG A 126 9.47 2.80 9.89
CA ARG A 126 9.69 1.78 10.92
C ARG A 126 10.90 0.89 10.62
N GLU A 127 11.13 0.56 9.36
CA GLU A 127 12.32 -0.15 8.92
C GLU A 127 13.59 0.62 9.29
N ASN A 128 13.63 1.93 9.01
CA ASN A 128 14.75 2.79 9.37
C ASN A 128 14.99 2.83 10.89
N VAL A 129 13.92 2.90 11.69
CA VAL A 129 14.02 2.85 13.16
C VAL A 129 14.56 1.49 13.62
N ALA A 130 14.10 0.39 13.02
CA ALA A 130 14.59 -0.94 13.36
C ALA A 130 16.08 -1.13 13.01
N TYR A 131 16.53 -0.62 11.88
CA TYR A 131 17.96 -0.62 11.52
C TYR A 131 18.79 0.20 12.50
N ALA A 132 18.33 1.40 12.88
CA ALA A 132 19.02 2.24 13.85
C ALA A 132 19.09 1.56 15.22
N ALA A 133 18.00 0.97 15.69
CA ALA A 133 17.94 0.23 16.94
C ALA A 133 18.90 -1.00 16.93
N SER A 134 18.91 -1.74 15.82
CA SER A 134 19.82 -2.88 15.65
C SER A 134 21.29 -2.45 15.71
N ALA A 135 21.64 -1.33 15.06
CA ALA A 135 23.01 -0.80 15.12
C ALA A 135 23.42 -0.38 16.52
N ILE A 136 22.52 0.31 17.26
CA ILE A 136 22.76 0.71 18.65
C ILE A 136 22.92 -0.52 19.55
N MET A 137 22.06 -1.52 19.42
CA MET A 137 22.16 -2.76 20.19
C MET A 137 23.46 -3.53 19.90
N SER A 138 23.87 -3.58 18.64
CA SER A 138 25.15 -4.19 18.25
C SER A 138 26.33 -3.45 18.85
N ALA A 139 26.35 -2.12 18.81
CA ALA A 139 27.39 -1.31 19.43
C ALA A 139 27.42 -1.47 20.96
N ALA A 140 26.25 -1.51 21.61
CA ALA A 140 26.15 -1.74 23.04
C ALA A 140 26.65 -3.14 23.45
N ALA A 141 26.34 -4.16 22.66
CA ALA A 141 26.85 -5.53 22.89
C ALA A 141 28.38 -5.57 22.76
N THR A 142 28.94 -4.94 21.73
CA THR A 142 30.40 -4.86 21.53
C THR A 142 31.06 -4.15 22.70
N ASN A 143 30.55 -2.98 23.13
CA ASN A 143 31.06 -2.23 24.26
C ASN A 143 31.01 -3.04 25.58
N SER A 144 29.93 -3.80 25.78
CA SER A 144 29.80 -4.67 26.98
C SER A 144 30.85 -5.77 26.99
N ILE A 145 31.06 -6.44 25.85
CA ILE A 145 32.08 -7.50 25.73
C ILE A 145 33.50 -6.94 25.92
N GLU A 146 33.81 -5.78 25.32
CA GLU A 146 35.13 -5.15 25.48
C GLU A 146 35.40 -4.73 26.92
N THR A 147 34.38 -4.21 27.62
CA THR A 147 34.49 -3.82 29.03
C THR A 147 34.75 -5.02 29.91
N ASP A 148 34.06 -6.15 29.72
CA ASP A 148 34.29 -7.38 30.47
C ASP A 148 35.66 -7.95 30.18
N TYR A 149 36.13 -7.90 28.96
CA TYR A 149 37.49 -8.35 28.60
C TYR A 149 38.59 -7.52 29.27
N ALA A 150 38.43 -6.20 29.31
CA ALA A 150 39.39 -5.31 29.97
C ALA A 150 39.41 -5.54 31.48
N ALA A 151 38.27 -5.72 32.13
CA ALA A 151 38.17 -6.02 33.56
C ALA A 151 38.82 -7.36 33.90
N GLU A 152 38.63 -8.39 33.09
CA GLU A 152 39.21 -9.71 33.34
C GLU A 152 40.72 -9.74 33.09
N THR A 153 41.19 -9.03 32.06
CA THR A 153 42.64 -8.88 31.79
C THR A 153 43.34 -8.13 32.93
N ALA A 154 42.70 -7.09 33.49
CA ALA A 154 43.23 -6.38 34.65
C ALA A 154 43.32 -7.28 35.89
N LYS A 155 42.31 -8.13 36.16
CA LYS A 155 42.35 -9.13 37.25
C LYS A 155 43.44 -10.17 37.03
N LEU A 156 43.57 -10.68 35.80
CA LEU A 156 44.62 -11.62 35.45
C LEU A 156 46.02 -11.04 35.69
N THR A 157 46.25 -9.82 35.21
CA THR A 157 47.53 -9.11 35.41
C THR A 157 47.84 -8.89 36.89
N LYS A 158 46.84 -8.48 37.68
CA LYS A 158 46.97 -8.32 39.13
C LYS A 158 47.36 -9.66 39.81
N ASN A 159 46.70 -10.75 39.46
CA ASN A 159 46.97 -12.06 40.00
C ASN A 159 48.37 -12.56 39.62
N MET A 160 48.82 -12.32 38.38
CA MET A 160 50.18 -12.66 37.96
C MET A 160 51.24 -11.84 38.70
N MET A 161 51.03 -10.56 38.99
CA MET A 161 51.92 -9.72 39.79
C MET A 161 51.99 -10.21 41.23
N LEU A 162 50.86 -10.52 41.85
CA LEU A 162 50.80 -11.05 43.20
C LEU A 162 51.54 -12.38 43.34
N ASN A 163 51.40 -13.27 42.37
CA ASN A 163 52.14 -14.51 42.33
C ASN A 163 53.67 -14.31 42.20
N LYS A 164 54.11 -13.31 41.42
CA LYS A 164 55.55 -12.97 41.32
C LYS A 164 56.16 -12.36 42.58
N ILE A 165 55.37 -11.70 43.40
CA ILE A 165 55.81 -11.04 44.64
C ILE A 165 55.82 -12.05 45.80
N SER A 166 55.03 -13.13 45.72
CA SER A 166 54.95 -14.18 46.77
C SER A 166 55.97 -15.30 46.64
N LEU A 167 56.83 -15.30 45.63
CA LEU A 167 57.98 -16.16 45.41
C LEU A 167 59.26 -15.47 45.82
#